data_0432ae74161fba2db53f3cfdd6f96a44
#
_entry.id   0432ae74161fba2db53f3cfdd6f96a44
#
_cell.length_a   1.000
_cell.length_b   1.000
_cell.length_c   1.000
_cell.angle_alpha   90.00
_cell.angle_beta   90.00
_cell.angle_gamma   90.00
#
_symmetry.space_group_name_H-M   'P 1'
#
loop_
_entity.id
_entity.type
_entity.pdbx_description
1 polymer ?
#
loop_
_entity_poly.entity_id
_entity_poly.type
_entity_poly.pdbx_seq_one_letter_code
_entity_poly.pdbx_strand_id
1 'polypeptide(L)'
;TTVVGALGTDGIGRHVEGLIAKVKGLNAQGITAYACTGSYEIPVHTVTGSIVKDIMMIEEVLGVGEIAISDHRSSQPSFDAFAKVCADSRLGGVLSGKAGIINVHLGDSPRCMDLIERVIEETEIPATQFLPTHVNRNAMLFEKAIEYAKKGGAVDFTGNEDIDYWETVCDEVRVSTGVKRLIDEGISTDLFTFSSD
;
A
#
# COMPACT_ATOMS: atom_id res chain seq x y z
N THR A 1 3.69 -18.61 6.39
CA THR A 1 2.91 -17.37 6.13
C THR A 1 3.79 -16.17 6.35
N THR A 2 3.75 -15.20 5.46
CA THR A 2 4.43 -13.91 5.59
C THR A 2 3.36 -12.83 5.71
N VAL A 3 3.55 -11.90 6.67
CA VAL A 3 2.67 -10.75 6.85
C VAL A 3 3.46 -9.45 6.81
N VAL A 4 2.84 -8.37 6.32
CA VAL A 4 3.41 -7.02 6.36
C VAL A 4 2.41 -6.12 7.07
N GLY A 5 2.84 -5.49 8.15
CA GLY A 5 2.04 -4.54 8.90
C GLY A 5 2.21 -3.12 8.37
N ALA A 6 1.11 -2.37 8.35
CA ALA A 6 1.10 -0.94 8.11
C ALA A 6 0.22 -0.25 9.14
N LEU A 7 0.46 1.03 9.40
CA LEU A 7 -0.43 1.86 10.20
C LEU A 7 -1.41 2.59 9.29
N GLY A 8 -2.68 2.52 9.64
CA GLY A 8 -3.74 3.19 8.91
C GLY A 8 -4.00 4.62 9.41
N THR A 9 -5.28 4.96 9.59
CA THR A 9 -5.76 6.32 9.92
C THR A 9 -5.24 6.86 11.27
N ASP A 10 -5.07 6.00 12.27
CA ASP A 10 -4.60 6.41 13.61
C ASP A 10 -3.07 6.44 13.69
N GLY A 11 -2.48 7.50 13.18
CA GLY A 11 -1.06 7.80 13.33
C GLY A 11 -0.69 8.48 14.66
N ILE A 12 -1.65 8.71 15.57
CA ILE A 12 -1.47 9.38 16.85
C ILE A 12 -1.42 8.37 17.99
N GLY A 13 -2.43 7.52 18.11
CA GLY A 13 -2.52 6.48 19.13
C GLY A 13 -1.67 5.25 18.81
N ARG A 14 -1.28 5.07 17.57
CA ARG A 14 -0.45 3.97 17.08
C ARG A 14 0.85 4.52 16.48
N HIS A 15 1.97 3.89 16.80
CA HIS A 15 3.30 4.36 16.42
C HIS A 15 4.08 3.28 15.68
N VAL A 16 4.97 3.70 14.79
CA VAL A 16 5.84 2.79 14.02
C VAL A 16 6.68 1.90 14.95
N GLU A 17 7.16 2.44 16.07
CA GLU A 17 7.91 1.67 17.07
C GLU A 17 7.08 0.53 17.67
N GLY A 18 5.80 0.78 17.95
CA GLY A 18 4.86 -0.24 18.44
C GLY A 18 4.60 -1.32 17.38
N LEU A 19 4.47 -0.94 16.11
CA LEU A 19 4.34 -1.86 15.00
C LEU A 19 5.59 -2.74 14.85
N ILE A 20 6.79 -2.16 14.90
CA ILE A 20 8.06 -2.89 14.85
C ILE A 20 8.17 -3.88 16.02
N ALA A 21 7.79 -3.44 17.23
CA ALA A 21 7.77 -4.34 18.40
C ALA A 21 6.82 -5.53 18.18
N LYS A 22 5.64 -5.30 17.59
CA LYS A 22 4.70 -6.36 17.24
C LYS A 22 5.28 -7.31 16.21
N VAL A 23 5.90 -6.78 15.15
CA VAL A 23 6.56 -7.56 14.11
C VAL A 23 7.66 -8.46 14.70
N LYS A 24 8.53 -7.92 15.57
CA LYS A 24 9.55 -8.71 16.28
C LYS A 24 8.94 -9.82 17.15
N GLY A 25 7.83 -9.52 17.82
CA GLY A 25 7.08 -10.52 18.59
C GLY A 25 6.53 -11.65 17.71
N LEU A 26 6.00 -11.34 16.53
CA LEU A 26 5.50 -12.33 15.58
C LEU A 26 6.65 -13.19 15.02
N ASN A 27 7.77 -12.57 14.67
CA ASN A 27 8.97 -13.27 14.22
C ASN A 27 9.50 -14.25 15.29
N ALA A 28 9.50 -13.83 16.56
CA ALA A 28 9.89 -14.70 17.66
C ALA A 28 8.93 -15.89 17.88
N GLN A 29 7.68 -15.77 17.41
CA GLN A 29 6.67 -16.85 17.44
C GLN A 29 6.67 -17.71 16.16
N GLY A 30 7.58 -17.47 15.22
CA GLY A 30 7.74 -18.26 14.00
C GLY A 30 6.89 -17.80 12.80
N ILE A 31 6.29 -16.61 12.88
CA ILE A 31 5.60 -15.99 11.74
C ILE A 31 6.57 -15.00 11.08
N THR A 32 6.82 -15.13 9.80
CA THR A 32 7.62 -14.14 9.07
C THR A 32 6.83 -12.84 8.95
N ALA A 33 7.30 -11.79 9.61
CA ALA A 33 6.60 -10.52 9.68
C ALA A 33 7.52 -9.34 9.36
N TYR A 34 6.99 -8.36 8.63
CA TYR A 34 7.63 -7.11 8.25
C TYR A 34 6.69 -5.93 8.51
N ALA A 35 7.19 -4.71 8.30
CA ALA A 35 6.43 -3.48 8.45
C ALA A 35 6.72 -2.47 7.34
N CYS A 36 5.78 -1.56 7.11
CA CYS A 36 6.03 -0.27 6.47
C CYS A 36 6.24 0.80 7.54
N THR A 37 7.12 1.78 7.29
CA THR A 37 7.23 2.98 8.14
C THR A 37 6.21 4.02 7.71
N GLY A 38 5.69 4.81 8.64
CA GLY A 38 4.69 5.85 8.38
C GLY A 38 3.27 5.44 8.73
N SER A 39 2.34 6.25 8.25
CA SER A 39 0.90 6.11 8.36
C SER A 39 0.22 6.81 7.18
N TYR A 40 -1.08 7.17 7.26
CA TYR A 40 -1.81 7.83 6.17
C TYR A 40 -1.23 9.15 5.68
N GLU A 41 -0.50 9.85 6.54
CA GLU A 41 -0.18 11.27 6.32
C GLU A 41 1.21 11.53 5.71
N ILE A 42 1.29 12.62 4.97
CA ILE A 42 2.53 13.25 4.55
C ILE A 42 2.57 14.66 5.18
N PRO A 43 3.65 15.04 5.91
CA PRO A 43 4.93 14.35 6.09
C PRO A 43 4.85 13.04 6.86
N VAL A 44 5.67 12.06 6.46
CA VAL A 44 5.69 10.73 7.05
C VAL A 44 6.39 10.73 8.42
N HIS A 45 5.71 10.20 9.43
CA HIS A 45 6.32 9.96 10.74
C HIS A 45 7.17 8.69 10.70
N THR A 46 8.42 8.80 11.08
CA THR A 46 9.42 7.75 11.01
C THR A 46 10.16 7.60 12.34
N VAL A 47 10.75 6.43 12.59
CA VAL A 47 11.52 6.18 13.82
C VAL A 47 12.83 6.96 13.85
N THR A 48 13.53 7.04 12.70
CA THR A 48 14.86 7.65 12.62
C THR A 48 14.86 9.08 12.09
N GLY A 49 13.69 9.64 11.81
CA GLY A 49 13.54 10.94 11.17
C GLY A 49 13.73 10.92 9.64
N SER A 50 13.79 9.73 9.03
CA SER A 50 13.96 9.59 7.57
C SER A 50 13.45 8.24 7.07
N ILE A 51 12.60 8.24 6.03
CA ILE A 51 12.13 7.03 5.35
C ILE A 51 13.32 6.18 4.89
N VAL A 52 14.31 6.80 4.25
CA VAL A 52 15.52 6.11 3.76
C VAL A 52 16.23 5.39 4.90
N LYS A 53 16.43 6.07 6.04
CA LYS A 53 17.12 5.49 7.20
C LYS A 53 16.30 4.38 7.86
N ASP A 54 15.00 4.53 7.98
CA ASP A 54 14.13 3.47 8.53
C ASP A 54 14.27 2.18 7.73
N ILE A 55 14.17 2.28 6.39
CA ILE A 55 14.30 1.12 5.51
C ILE A 55 15.70 0.51 5.58
N MET A 56 16.74 1.34 5.62
CA MET A 56 18.13 0.87 5.67
C MET A 56 18.54 0.25 7.00
N MET A 57 18.11 0.88 8.11
CA MET A 57 18.65 0.59 9.45
C MET A 57 17.80 -0.39 10.25
N ILE A 58 16.52 -0.55 9.91
CA ILE A 58 15.58 -1.42 10.62
C ILE A 58 15.28 -2.63 9.74
N GLU A 59 15.73 -3.80 10.17
CA GLU A 59 15.65 -5.03 9.37
C GLU A 59 14.24 -5.35 8.89
N GLU A 60 13.25 -5.15 9.73
CA GLU A 60 11.86 -5.49 9.48
C GLU A 60 11.12 -4.48 8.60
N VAL A 61 11.68 -3.30 8.36
CA VAL A 61 11.03 -2.26 7.54
C VAL A 61 11.38 -2.47 6.07
N LEU A 62 10.35 -2.72 5.24
CA LEU A 62 10.49 -3.00 3.81
C LEU A 62 10.18 -1.81 2.91
N GLY A 63 9.47 -0.81 3.41
CA GLY A 63 9.00 0.31 2.63
C GLY A 63 8.26 1.34 3.47
N VAL A 64 7.46 2.18 2.82
CA VAL A 64 6.66 3.24 3.43
C VAL A 64 5.16 2.98 3.23
N GLY A 65 4.35 3.35 4.18
CA GLY A 65 2.88 3.29 4.12
C GLY A 65 2.26 2.97 5.48
N GLU A 66 0.99 2.98 5.49
CA GLU A 66 0.01 3.11 4.39
C GLU A 66 -0.23 4.59 4.06
N ILE A 67 0.19 5.08 2.90
CA ILE A 67 -0.02 6.48 2.52
C ILE A 67 -1.41 6.62 1.89
N ALA A 68 -2.25 7.49 2.44
CA ALA A 68 -3.62 7.66 1.93
C ALA A 68 -3.70 8.68 0.79
N ILE A 69 -4.30 8.26 -0.32
CA ILE A 69 -4.70 9.12 -1.43
C ILE A 69 -6.16 8.87 -1.82
N SER A 70 -6.76 9.82 -2.49
CA SER A 70 -8.15 9.71 -2.99
C SER A 70 -9.17 9.37 -1.90
N ASP A 71 -8.89 9.78 -0.66
CA ASP A 71 -9.68 9.55 0.55
C ASP A 71 -9.85 10.87 1.33
N HIS A 72 -11.01 11.07 1.95
CA HIS A 72 -11.27 12.26 2.76
C HIS A 72 -10.42 12.32 4.05
N ARG A 73 -9.88 11.19 4.49
CA ARG A 73 -8.96 11.08 5.64
C ARG A 73 -7.49 11.31 5.27
N SER A 74 -7.19 11.41 3.99
CA SER A 74 -5.84 11.68 3.48
C SER A 74 -5.39 13.10 3.86
N SER A 75 -4.08 13.29 4.05
CA SER A 75 -3.47 14.62 4.20
C SER A 75 -3.54 15.48 2.93
N GLN A 76 -4.16 15.00 1.87
CA GLN A 76 -4.29 15.65 0.56
C GLN A 76 -2.92 16.10 -0.01
N PRO A 77 -1.94 15.18 -0.12
CA PRO A 77 -0.60 15.55 -0.52
C PRO A 77 -0.56 16.13 -1.93
N SER A 78 0.33 17.11 -2.14
CA SER A 78 0.66 17.54 -3.49
C SER A 78 1.43 16.45 -4.25
N PHE A 79 1.47 16.54 -5.58
CA PHE A 79 2.28 15.65 -6.40
C PHE A 79 3.74 15.58 -5.92
N ASP A 80 4.38 16.74 -5.71
CA ASP A 80 5.78 16.82 -5.29
C ASP A 80 6.01 16.13 -3.94
N ALA A 81 5.11 16.34 -2.98
CA ALA A 81 5.21 15.71 -1.67
C ALA A 81 5.09 14.19 -1.76
N PHE A 82 4.14 13.68 -2.56
CA PHE A 82 3.96 12.25 -2.76
C PHE A 82 5.14 11.62 -3.54
N ALA A 83 5.57 12.24 -4.63
CA ALA A 83 6.72 11.80 -5.42
C ALA A 83 8.01 11.75 -4.58
N LYS A 84 8.20 12.72 -3.66
CA LYS A 84 9.35 12.71 -2.73
C LYS A 84 9.32 11.50 -1.80
N VAL A 85 8.18 11.16 -1.23
CA VAL A 85 8.00 9.94 -0.40
C VAL A 85 8.33 8.69 -1.21
N CYS A 86 7.84 8.62 -2.44
CA CYS A 86 8.10 7.50 -3.35
C CYS A 86 9.60 7.36 -3.67
N ALA A 87 10.27 8.47 -3.95
CA ALA A 87 11.71 8.50 -4.23
C ALA A 87 12.53 8.06 -3.00
N ASP A 88 12.16 8.51 -1.80
CA ASP A 88 12.86 8.14 -0.56
C ASP A 88 12.70 6.64 -0.25
N SER A 89 11.50 6.10 -0.42
CA SER A 89 11.27 4.66 -0.23
C SER A 89 12.08 3.84 -1.22
N ARG A 90 12.05 4.21 -2.50
CA ARG A 90 12.85 3.55 -3.54
C ARG A 90 14.35 3.59 -3.24
N LEU A 91 14.87 4.76 -2.86
CA LEU A 91 16.29 4.92 -2.51
C LEU A 91 16.67 4.03 -1.33
N GLY A 92 15.85 4.02 -0.28
CA GLY A 92 16.06 3.14 0.89
C GLY A 92 16.09 1.67 0.50
N GLY A 93 15.19 1.22 -0.36
CA GLY A 93 15.15 -0.13 -0.90
C GLY A 93 16.39 -0.49 -1.70
N VAL A 94 16.81 0.36 -2.64
CA VAL A 94 18.00 0.14 -3.47
C VAL A 94 19.27 0.05 -2.61
N LEU A 95 19.45 0.95 -1.65
CA LEU A 95 20.63 0.99 -0.79
C LEU A 95 20.72 -0.19 0.18
N SER A 96 19.58 -0.75 0.60
CA SER A 96 19.53 -1.86 1.57
C SER A 96 19.29 -3.24 0.94
N GLY A 97 19.03 -3.32 -0.37
CA GLY A 97 18.64 -4.55 -1.04
C GLY A 97 17.22 -5.03 -0.66
N LYS A 98 16.37 -4.12 -0.18
CA LYS A 98 14.97 -4.39 0.17
C LYS A 98 14.00 -3.90 -0.89
N ALA A 99 12.72 -4.20 -0.74
CA ALA A 99 11.69 -3.83 -1.72
C ALA A 99 11.55 -2.31 -1.92
N GLY A 100 11.65 -1.52 -0.85
CA GLY A 100 11.38 -0.07 -0.88
C GLY A 100 9.97 0.23 -1.38
N ILE A 101 9.02 -0.65 -1.05
CA ILE A 101 7.64 -0.58 -1.53
C ILE A 101 6.93 0.68 -1.00
N ILE A 102 6.04 1.24 -1.80
CA ILE A 102 5.10 2.27 -1.37
C ILE A 102 3.72 1.62 -1.26
N ASN A 103 3.29 1.33 -0.03
CA ASN A 103 1.94 0.84 0.24
C ASN A 103 0.99 2.04 0.28
N VAL A 104 -0.04 2.03 -0.57
CA VAL A 104 -0.91 3.18 -0.80
C VAL A 104 -2.36 2.82 -0.51
N HIS A 105 -2.94 3.45 0.51
CA HIS A 105 -4.37 3.39 0.77
C HIS A 105 -5.15 4.15 -0.30
N LEU A 106 -6.08 3.47 -0.95
CA LEU A 106 -6.99 4.06 -1.91
C LEU A 106 -8.37 4.28 -1.28
N GLY A 107 -8.86 5.52 -1.34
CA GLY A 107 -10.22 5.85 -0.93
C GLY A 107 -11.24 5.58 -2.05
N ASP A 108 -12.46 6.08 -1.83
CA ASP A 108 -13.60 5.95 -2.73
C ASP A 108 -13.79 7.13 -3.69
N SER A 109 -12.87 8.09 -3.67
CA SER A 109 -12.91 9.26 -4.56
C SER A 109 -12.78 8.86 -6.03
N PRO A 110 -13.50 9.55 -6.94
CA PRO A 110 -13.37 9.31 -8.39
C PRO A 110 -11.97 9.60 -8.95
N ARG A 111 -11.05 10.17 -8.16
CA ARG A 111 -9.63 10.30 -8.52
C ARG A 111 -8.87 8.98 -8.50
N CYS A 112 -9.43 7.94 -7.88
CA CYS A 112 -8.85 6.59 -7.85
C CYS A 112 -7.34 6.59 -7.62
N MET A 113 -6.55 6.27 -8.66
CA MET A 113 -5.09 6.10 -8.62
C MET A 113 -4.33 7.28 -9.27
N ASP A 114 -4.97 8.43 -9.52
CA ASP A 114 -4.39 9.54 -10.30
C ASP A 114 -2.97 9.94 -9.85
N LEU A 115 -2.71 10.04 -8.54
CA LEU A 115 -1.37 10.40 -8.05
C LEU A 115 -0.32 9.32 -8.34
N ILE A 116 -0.68 8.03 -8.25
CA ILE A 116 0.23 6.93 -8.61
C ILE A 116 0.52 6.97 -10.11
N GLU A 117 -0.53 7.09 -10.94
CA GLU A 117 -0.40 7.15 -12.40
C GLU A 117 0.51 8.31 -12.80
N ARG A 118 0.32 9.49 -12.22
CA ARG A 118 1.17 10.66 -12.48
C ARG A 118 2.63 10.44 -12.06
N VAL A 119 2.90 9.83 -10.91
CA VAL A 119 4.28 9.55 -10.51
C VAL A 119 4.95 8.60 -11.51
N ILE A 120 4.24 7.59 -11.99
CA ILE A 120 4.76 6.65 -13.00
C ILE A 120 5.03 7.36 -14.33
N GLU A 121 4.17 8.30 -14.74
CA GLU A 121 4.26 8.99 -16.03
C GLU A 121 5.22 10.18 -16.02
N GLU A 122 5.33 10.89 -14.90
CA GLU A 122 6.09 12.14 -14.79
C GLU A 122 7.47 11.96 -14.12
N THR A 123 7.80 10.72 -13.66
CA THR A 123 9.10 10.41 -13.00
C THR A 123 9.66 9.06 -13.47
N GLU A 124 10.87 8.71 -13.02
CA GLU A 124 11.52 7.42 -13.27
C GLU A 124 11.13 6.31 -12.28
N ILE A 125 10.08 6.52 -11.47
CA ILE A 125 9.62 5.53 -10.49
C ILE A 125 8.66 4.55 -11.18
N PRO A 126 9.01 3.25 -11.25
CA PRO A 126 8.20 2.29 -11.99
C PRO A 126 6.93 1.87 -11.22
N ALA A 127 5.92 1.38 -11.95
CA ALA A 127 4.69 0.83 -11.38
C ALA A 127 4.96 -0.27 -10.34
N THR A 128 5.99 -1.07 -10.52
CA THR A 128 6.39 -2.16 -9.60
C THR A 128 6.82 -1.68 -8.22
N GLN A 129 6.97 -0.36 -8.00
CA GLN A 129 7.34 0.21 -6.72
C GLN A 129 6.12 0.39 -5.79
N PHE A 130 4.90 0.38 -6.31
CA PHE A 130 3.69 0.64 -5.54
C PHE A 130 2.92 -0.65 -5.24
N LEU A 131 2.26 -0.64 -4.08
CA LEU A 131 1.24 -1.61 -3.70
C LEU A 131 -0.02 -0.83 -3.28
N PRO A 132 -0.89 -0.46 -4.24
CA PRO A 132 -2.20 0.11 -3.92
C PRO A 132 -3.07 -0.94 -3.24
N THR A 133 -3.62 -0.60 -2.07
CA THR A 133 -4.52 -1.46 -1.30
C THR A 133 -5.97 -0.97 -1.39
N HIS A 134 -6.91 -1.86 -1.08
CA HIS A 134 -8.35 -1.64 -1.21
C HIS A 134 -8.82 -1.48 -2.67
N VAL A 135 -8.13 -2.10 -3.61
CA VAL A 135 -8.46 -1.93 -5.05
C VAL A 135 -9.86 -2.41 -5.41
N ASN A 136 -10.46 -3.24 -4.56
CA ASN A 136 -11.82 -3.75 -4.73
C ASN A 136 -12.91 -2.88 -4.07
N ARG A 137 -12.58 -1.72 -3.51
CA ARG A 137 -13.48 -0.84 -2.75
C ARG A 137 -14.71 -0.39 -3.53
N ASN A 138 -14.61 -0.23 -4.83
CA ASN A 138 -15.71 -0.02 -5.75
C ASN A 138 -15.34 -0.44 -7.18
N ALA A 139 -16.34 -0.62 -8.06
CA ALA A 139 -16.12 -1.11 -9.41
C ALA A 139 -15.25 -0.18 -10.26
N MET A 140 -15.40 1.14 -10.13
CA MET A 140 -14.60 2.10 -10.89
C MET A 140 -13.11 2.01 -10.53
N LEU A 141 -12.78 1.95 -9.25
CA LEU A 141 -11.41 1.77 -8.78
C LEU A 141 -10.84 0.43 -9.24
N PHE A 142 -11.66 -0.62 -9.20
CA PHE A 142 -11.22 -1.95 -9.61
C PHE A 142 -10.86 -2.02 -11.11
N GLU A 143 -11.62 -1.38 -11.99
CA GLU A 143 -11.25 -1.30 -13.42
C GLU A 143 -9.90 -0.57 -13.63
N LYS A 144 -9.65 0.50 -12.87
CA LYS A 144 -8.34 1.19 -12.85
C LYS A 144 -7.21 0.26 -12.35
N ALA A 145 -7.49 -0.54 -11.33
CA ALA A 145 -6.51 -1.51 -10.81
C ALA A 145 -6.16 -2.60 -11.83
N ILE A 146 -7.12 -3.06 -12.64
CA ILE A 146 -6.85 -3.98 -13.76
C ILE A 146 -5.88 -3.35 -14.76
N GLU A 147 -6.12 -2.11 -15.18
CA GLU A 147 -5.24 -1.41 -16.11
C GLU A 147 -3.83 -1.18 -15.54
N TYR A 148 -3.75 -0.89 -14.25
CA TYR A 148 -2.48 -0.77 -13.54
C TYR A 148 -1.73 -2.12 -13.46
N ALA A 149 -2.42 -3.21 -13.13
CA ALA A 149 -1.84 -4.54 -13.06
C ALA A 149 -1.33 -5.05 -14.43
N LYS A 150 -2.01 -4.69 -15.53
CA LYS A 150 -1.54 -4.95 -16.90
C LYS A 150 -0.20 -4.27 -17.21
N LYS A 151 0.13 -3.19 -16.53
CA LYS A 151 1.44 -2.50 -16.61
C LYS A 151 2.51 -3.15 -15.71
N GLY A 152 2.18 -4.25 -15.03
CA GLY A 152 3.07 -4.99 -14.12
C GLY A 152 3.07 -4.49 -12.68
N GLY A 153 2.15 -3.62 -12.31
CA GLY A 153 1.96 -3.17 -10.93
C GLY A 153 1.26 -4.23 -10.07
N ALA A 154 1.69 -4.37 -8.81
CA ALA A 154 1.00 -5.24 -7.86
C ALA A 154 -0.19 -4.52 -7.22
N VAL A 155 -1.25 -5.25 -6.87
CA VAL A 155 -2.47 -4.73 -6.26
C VAL A 155 -2.84 -5.54 -5.02
N ASP A 156 -3.54 -4.92 -4.07
CA ASP A 156 -3.98 -5.58 -2.84
C ASP A 156 -5.49 -5.50 -2.66
N PHE A 157 -6.09 -6.67 -2.46
CA PHE A 157 -7.51 -6.81 -2.15
C PHE A 157 -7.74 -6.78 -0.66
N THR A 158 -8.77 -6.09 -0.22
CA THR A 158 -9.23 -6.15 1.17
C THR A 158 -10.44 -7.07 1.31
N GLY A 159 -10.33 -8.02 2.23
CA GLY A 159 -11.45 -8.88 2.61
C GLY A 159 -12.31 -8.20 3.67
N ASN A 160 -13.59 -8.05 3.42
CA ASN A 160 -14.56 -7.51 4.38
C ASN A 160 -15.43 -8.61 4.96
N GLU A 161 -15.77 -8.51 6.26
CA GLU A 161 -16.62 -9.48 6.96
C GLU A 161 -18.07 -9.47 6.46
N ASP A 162 -18.61 -8.29 6.14
CA ASP A 162 -19.98 -8.11 5.63
C ASP A 162 -19.97 -7.63 4.17
N ILE A 163 -19.48 -8.50 3.29
CA ILE A 163 -19.37 -8.16 1.86
C ILE A 163 -20.72 -7.90 1.19
N ASP A 164 -21.81 -8.54 1.63
CA ASP A 164 -23.15 -8.33 1.05
C ASP A 164 -23.64 -6.90 1.29
N TYR A 165 -23.33 -6.36 2.47
CA TYR A 165 -23.61 -4.95 2.78
C TYR A 165 -22.77 -4.01 1.91
N TRP A 166 -21.46 -4.20 1.85
CA TRP A 166 -20.56 -3.31 1.13
C TRP A 166 -20.75 -3.35 -0.38
N GLU A 167 -21.06 -4.52 -0.95
CA GLU A 167 -21.43 -4.64 -2.36
C GLU A 167 -22.68 -3.80 -2.68
N THR A 168 -23.66 -3.77 -1.78
CA THR A 168 -24.89 -3.01 -1.98
C THR A 168 -24.72 -1.52 -1.79
N VAL A 169 -23.91 -1.09 -0.82
CA VAL A 169 -23.79 0.33 -0.40
C VAL A 169 -22.71 1.07 -1.19
N CYS A 170 -21.61 0.41 -1.51
CA CYS A 170 -20.42 1.04 -2.11
C CYS A 170 -20.02 0.44 -3.47
N ASP A 171 -20.81 -0.50 -4.01
CA ASP A 171 -20.45 -1.25 -5.24
C ASP A 171 -19.10 -1.97 -5.12
N GLU A 172 -18.80 -2.50 -3.91
CA GLU A 172 -17.56 -3.19 -3.65
C GLU A 172 -17.47 -4.49 -4.43
N VAL A 173 -16.32 -4.74 -5.05
CA VAL A 173 -16.08 -5.97 -5.80
C VAL A 173 -15.64 -7.08 -4.86
N ARG A 174 -16.39 -8.19 -4.81
CA ARG A 174 -15.99 -9.37 -4.03
C ARG A 174 -14.61 -9.84 -4.41
N VAL A 175 -13.77 -10.14 -3.42
CA VAL A 175 -12.41 -10.63 -3.64
C VAL A 175 -12.38 -11.79 -4.62
N SER A 176 -13.26 -12.79 -4.45
CA SER A 176 -13.34 -13.95 -5.35
C SER A 176 -13.69 -13.58 -6.80
N THR A 177 -14.58 -12.62 -7.01
CA THR A 177 -14.94 -12.10 -8.33
C THR A 177 -13.79 -11.31 -8.93
N GLY A 178 -13.16 -10.45 -8.14
CA GLY A 178 -12.02 -9.64 -8.57
C GLY A 178 -10.83 -10.49 -8.97
N VAL A 179 -10.45 -11.46 -8.14
CA VAL A 179 -9.35 -12.41 -8.44
C VAL A 179 -9.63 -13.18 -9.73
N LYS A 180 -10.86 -13.71 -9.89
CA LYS A 180 -11.23 -14.40 -11.12
C LYS A 180 -11.08 -13.48 -12.34
N ARG A 181 -11.53 -12.22 -12.24
CA ARG A 181 -11.42 -11.25 -13.32
C ARG A 181 -9.95 -10.95 -13.68
N LEU A 182 -9.06 -10.77 -12.68
CA LEU A 182 -7.63 -10.57 -12.94
C LEU A 182 -7.00 -11.75 -13.68
N ILE A 183 -7.34 -12.98 -13.28
CA ILE A 183 -6.86 -14.20 -13.94
C ILE A 183 -7.39 -14.30 -15.37
N ASP A 184 -8.68 -14.04 -15.59
CA ASP A 184 -9.30 -14.04 -16.92
C ASP A 184 -8.70 -12.99 -17.86
N GLU A 185 -8.20 -11.87 -17.31
CA GLU A 185 -7.44 -10.82 -18.03
C GLU A 185 -5.95 -11.16 -18.25
N GLY A 186 -5.52 -12.34 -17.79
CA GLY A 186 -4.13 -12.83 -17.97
C GLY A 186 -3.11 -12.23 -17.01
N ILE A 187 -3.54 -11.62 -15.91
CA ILE A 187 -2.65 -11.04 -14.89
C ILE A 187 -2.10 -12.16 -14.01
N SER A 188 -0.76 -12.15 -13.79
CA SER A 188 -0.10 -13.14 -12.95
C SER A 188 -0.58 -13.10 -11.50
N THR A 189 -0.74 -14.26 -10.89
CA THR A 189 -1.06 -14.40 -9.47
C THR A 189 0.02 -13.83 -8.54
N ASP A 190 1.22 -13.59 -9.03
CA ASP A 190 2.31 -12.96 -8.29
C ASP A 190 2.10 -11.44 -8.09
N LEU A 191 1.12 -10.86 -8.78
CA LEU A 191 0.85 -9.42 -8.76
C LEU A 191 -0.31 -9.01 -7.84
N PHE A 192 -0.87 -9.93 -7.05
CA PHE A 192 -1.91 -9.54 -6.11
C PHE A 192 -1.75 -10.18 -4.74
N THR A 193 -2.04 -9.40 -3.73
CA THR A 193 -2.01 -9.76 -2.31
C THR A 193 -3.39 -9.55 -1.68
N PHE A 194 -3.49 -9.93 -0.42
CA PHE A 194 -4.76 -9.84 0.33
C PHE A 194 -4.48 -9.25 1.71
N SER A 195 -5.35 -8.35 2.13
CA SER A 195 -5.33 -7.75 3.46
C SER A 195 -6.66 -7.95 4.18
N SER A 196 -6.63 -7.83 5.49
CA SER A 196 -7.81 -7.88 6.36
C SER A 196 -8.19 -6.51 6.93
N ASP A 197 -7.37 -5.53 6.64
CA ASP A 197 -7.48 -4.16 7.18
C ASP A 197 -7.44 -4.08 8.71
#